data_cd55e17f479d16275ecc598cd511de0c
#
_entry.id   cd55e17f479d16275ecc598cd511de0c
#
_cell.length_a   1.000
_cell.length_b   1.000
_cell.length_c   1.000
_cell.angle_alpha   90.00
_cell.angle_beta   90.00
_cell.angle_gamma   90.00
#
_symmetry.space_group_name_H-M   'P 1'
#
loop_
_entity.id
_entity.type
_entity.pdbx_description
1 polymer ?
#
loop_
_entity_poly.entity_id
_entity_poly.type
_entity_poly.pdbx_seq_one_letter_code
_entity_poly.pdbx_strand_id
1 'polypeptide(L)'
;MLLVFTVRKSMDTMSRPKSIVILTPEYQQISDRSYQYRVKCGYKPESSRTKQLALEEFFYWLEQKAIAKIADVRTHDIQSFYTYISDRPNKKNQGSLSAKTTFNIMKTVSDCFSMLQEQGEIQVNPVTVLKFPYPRDYAEREILTLEEINQLYDACSNVWERAILSLGYGCGLRVGEVENLKIEDIRLREKIVIVTSGKGNKRRAIPMSPGVARDLSDYYFNHRDTMTTGKDYNEQDRAFMLNNRGGRLREHTCNKYLRRMIAQTQNESLQGRDIGMHCLRHSIATHLIEQGIPLDQVRQFLGHSQLETTQGYTRISKEQIRKMIDHDD
;
A
#
# COMPACT_ATOMS: atom_id res chain seq x y z
N MET A 1 -35.10 -30.59 20.78
CA MET A 1 -35.44 -29.71 19.66
C MET A 1 -35.89 -28.38 20.26
N LEU A 2 -34.92 -27.48 20.49
CA LEU A 2 -35.19 -26.13 20.97
C LEU A 2 -34.45 -25.17 20.00
N LEU A 3 -35.24 -24.57 19.12
CA LEU A 3 -34.80 -23.45 18.26
C LEU A 3 -34.66 -22.21 19.15
N VAL A 4 -33.42 -21.78 19.37
CA VAL A 4 -33.13 -20.47 19.96
C VAL A 4 -33.24 -19.43 18.87
N PHE A 5 -34.40 -18.77 18.80
CA PHE A 5 -34.56 -17.54 18.05
C PHE A 5 -33.83 -16.40 18.80
N THR A 6 -32.62 -16.07 18.39
CA THR A 6 -31.93 -14.86 18.85
C THR A 6 -32.43 -13.68 18.03
N VAL A 7 -32.97 -12.72 18.74
CA VAL A 7 -33.61 -11.48 18.31
C VAL A 7 -32.81 -10.75 17.21
N ARG A 8 -33.45 -10.44 16.09
CA ARG A 8 -33.00 -9.56 15.01
C ARG A 8 -32.73 -8.15 15.57
N LYS A 9 -31.48 -7.79 15.74
CA LYS A 9 -31.08 -6.38 15.80
C LYS A 9 -31.27 -5.78 14.41
N SER A 10 -31.83 -4.59 14.31
CA SER A 10 -32.02 -3.84 13.05
C SER A 10 -30.68 -3.78 12.29
N MET A 11 -30.70 -4.15 11.01
CA MET A 11 -29.49 -4.37 10.20
C MET A 11 -28.82 -3.08 9.71
N ASP A 12 -29.33 -1.89 10.11
CA ASP A 12 -28.86 -0.59 9.59
C ASP A 12 -27.54 -0.08 10.20
N THR A 13 -26.95 -0.83 11.16
CA THR A 13 -25.69 -0.43 11.81
C THR A 13 -24.71 -1.59 12.04
N MET A 14 -24.73 -2.63 11.21
CA MET A 14 -23.82 -3.77 11.40
C MET A 14 -22.39 -3.40 11.06
N SER A 15 -21.56 -3.28 12.09
CA SER A 15 -20.10 -3.24 11.90
C SER A 15 -19.59 -4.60 11.41
N ARG A 16 -18.56 -4.60 10.55
CA ARG A 16 -17.89 -5.85 10.16
C ARG A 16 -17.47 -6.65 11.40
N PRO A 17 -17.80 -7.94 11.53
CA PRO A 17 -17.39 -8.77 12.66
C PRO A 17 -15.86 -8.87 12.75
N LYS A 18 -15.35 -9.09 13.97
CA LYS A 18 -13.88 -9.22 14.21
C LYS A 18 -13.30 -10.41 13.46
N SER A 19 -14.03 -11.52 13.40
CA SER A 19 -13.76 -12.70 12.58
C SER A 19 -15.01 -13.04 11.77
N ILE A 20 -14.81 -13.29 10.47
CA ILE A 20 -15.86 -13.77 9.59
C ILE A 20 -15.71 -15.28 9.52
N VAL A 21 -16.81 -15.98 9.81
CA VAL A 21 -16.93 -17.43 9.61
C VAL A 21 -18.08 -17.63 8.65
N ILE A 22 -17.80 -18.22 7.50
CA ILE A 22 -18.80 -18.59 6.49
C ILE A 22 -19.29 -20.00 6.85
N LEU A 23 -20.59 -20.20 6.99
CA LEU A 23 -21.19 -21.47 7.35
C LEU A 23 -21.62 -22.27 6.11
N THR A 24 -21.97 -21.59 5.03
CA THR A 24 -22.46 -22.19 3.77
C THR A 24 -21.30 -22.83 3.00
N PRO A 25 -21.31 -24.17 2.80
CA PRO A 25 -20.21 -24.87 2.12
C PRO A 25 -19.96 -24.36 0.69
N GLU A 26 -21.02 -24.01 -0.05
CA GLU A 26 -20.91 -23.43 -1.40
C GLU A 26 -20.07 -22.14 -1.40
N TYR A 27 -20.34 -21.24 -0.45
CA TYR A 27 -19.62 -19.97 -0.33
C TYR A 27 -18.16 -20.16 0.08
N GLN A 28 -17.88 -21.13 0.96
CA GLN A 28 -16.49 -21.49 1.30
C GLN A 28 -15.73 -21.96 0.07
N GLN A 29 -16.32 -22.87 -0.72
CA GLN A 29 -15.71 -23.40 -1.94
C GLN A 29 -15.49 -22.30 -2.99
N ILE A 30 -16.45 -21.40 -3.21
CA ILE A 30 -16.28 -20.28 -4.15
C ILE A 30 -15.16 -19.34 -3.69
N SER A 31 -15.09 -19.02 -2.40
CA SER A 31 -14.05 -18.18 -1.82
C SER A 31 -12.65 -18.76 -2.07
N ASP A 32 -12.47 -20.05 -1.77
CA ASP A 32 -11.20 -20.75 -1.94
C ASP A 32 -10.81 -20.88 -3.42
N ARG A 33 -11.76 -21.21 -4.30
CA ARG A 33 -11.51 -21.28 -5.75
C ARG A 33 -11.12 -19.92 -6.32
N SER A 34 -11.79 -18.86 -5.90
CA SER A 34 -11.44 -17.48 -6.33
C SER A 34 -10.01 -17.12 -5.92
N TYR A 35 -9.60 -17.46 -4.70
CA TYR A 35 -8.22 -17.29 -4.26
C TYR A 35 -7.23 -18.09 -5.12
N GLN A 36 -7.48 -19.39 -5.30
CA GLN A 36 -6.61 -20.28 -6.09
C GLN A 36 -6.52 -19.83 -7.55
N TYR A 37 -7.65 -19.45 -8.16
CA TYR A 37 -7.68 -18.91 -9.53
C TYR A 37 -6.77 -17.69 -9.67
N ARG A 38 -6.84 -16.73 -8.76
CA ARG A 38 -5.98 -15.54 -8.78
C ARG A 38 -4.50 -15.87 -8.63
N VAL A 39 -4.16 -16.79 -7.72
CA VAL A 39 -2.76 -17.25 -7.54
C VAL A 39 -2.26 -17.93 -8.82
N LYS A 40 -3.06 -18.78 -9.45
CA LYS A 40 -2.72 -19.43 -10.73
C LYS A 40 -2.56 -18.41 -11.88
N CYS A 41 -3.30 -17.31 -11.85
CA CYS A 41 -3.14 -16.19 -12.78
C CYS A 41 -1.93 -15.30 -12.49
N GLY A 42 -1.08 -15.65 -11.52
CA GLY A 42 0.16 -14.92 -11.21
C GLY A 42 -0.02 -13.73 -10.26
N TYR A 43 -1.18 -13.56 -9.64
CA TYR A 43 -1.34 -12.55 -8.59
C TYR A 43 -0.64 -12.98 -7.30
N LYS A 44 -0.06 -12.01 -6.57
CA LYS A 44 0.60 -12.28 -5.29
C LYS A 44 -0.38 -12.88 -4.28
N PRO A 45 0.04 -13.90 -3.48
CA PRO A 45 -0.80 -14.54 -2.46
C PRO A 45 -1.44 -13.53 -1.48
N GLU A 46 -0.67 -12.54 -1.01
CA GLU A 46 -1.15 -11.53 -0.06
C GLU A 46 -2.26 -10.65 -0.68
N SER A 47 -2.07 -10.25 -1.95
CA SER A 47 -3.10 -9.51 -2.69
C SER A 47 -4.35 -10.36 -2.93
N SER A 48 -4.16 -11.63 -3.26
CA SER A 48 -5.26 -12.59 -3.45
C SER A 48 -6.02 -12.84 -2.15
N ARG A 49 -5.30 -12.95 -1.01
CA ARG A 49 -5.92 -13.07 0.32
C ARG A 49 -6.75 -11.84 0.69
N THR A 50 -6.27 -10.63 0.38
CA THR A 50 -7.04 -9.39 0.61
C THR A 50 -8.37 -9.42 -0.16
N LYS A 51 -8.37 -9.91 -1.41
CA LYS A 51 -9.58 -10.07 -2.21
C LYS A 51 -10.49 -11.18 -1.67
N GLN A 52 -9.92 -12.28 -1.22
CA GLN A 52 -10.65 -13.35 -0.57
C GLN A 52 -11.39 -12.85 0.68
N LEU A 53 -10.74 -12.06 1.54
CA LEU A 53 -11.37 -11.45 2.71
C LEU A 53 -12.56 -10.52 2.36
N ALA A 54 -12.51 -9.87 1.21
CA ALA A 54 -13.63 -9.06 0.71
C ALA A 54 -14.81 -9.94 0.25
N LEU A 55 -14.55 -11.08 -0.39
CA LEU A 55 -15.59 -12.07 -0.74
C LEU A 55 -16.16 -12.73 0.50
N GLU A 56 -15.34 -13.09 1.48
CA GLU A 56 -15.80 -13.64 2.74
C GLU A 56 -16.78 -12.69 3.46
N GLU A 57 -16.54 -11.38 3.39
CA GLU A 57 -17.47 -10.38 3.93
C GLU A 57 -18.80 -10.35 3.16
N PHE A 58 -18.75 -10.45 1.84
CA PHE A 58 -19.95 -10.53 1.00
C PHE A 58 -20.76 -11.78 1.28
N PHE A 59 -20.13 -12.94 1.33
CA PHE A 59 -20.81 -14.21 1.61
C PHE A 59 -21.40 -14.25 3.02
N TYR A 60 -20.68 -13.76 4.01
CA TYR A 60 -21.24 -13.60 5.35
C TYR A 60 -22.49 -12.71 5.35
N TRP A 61 -22.46 -11.60 4.59
CA TRP A 61 -23.62 -10.72 4.47
C TRP A 61 -24.82 -11.42 3.80
N LEU A 62 -24.60 -12.24 2.78
CA LEU A 62 -25.64 -13.05 2.14
C LEU A 62 -26.27 -14.03 3.14
N GLU A 63 -25.47 -14.70 3.96
CA GLU A 63 -25.95 -15.60 5.02
C GLU A 63 -26.86 -14.87 6.01
N GLN A 64 -26.50 -13.63 6.40
CA GLN A 64 -27.36 -12.82 7.27
C GLN A 64 -28.67 -12.41 6.61
N LYS A 65 -28.76 -12.43 5.29
CA LYS A 65 -29.97 -12.21 4.50
C LYS A 65 -30.73 -13.50 4.20
N ALA A 66 -30.30 -14.64 4.74
CA ALA A 66 -30.80 -15.97 4.47
C ALA A 66 -30.76 -16.38 2.99
N ILE A 67 -29.83 -15.83 2.22
CA ILE A 67 -29.52 -16.25 0.85
C ILE A 67 -28.46 -17.34 0.97
N ALA A 68 -28.83 -18.59 0.63
CA ALA A 68 -27.97 -19.76 0.85
C ALA A 68 -27.30 -20.27 -0.44
N LYS A 69 -27.77 -19.84 -1.63
CA LYS A 69 -27.23 -20.25 -2.92
C LYS A 69 -26.80 -19.05 -3.72
N ILE A 70 -25.63 -19.16 -4.36
CA ILE A 70 -25.10 -18.06 -5.19
C ILE A 70 -25.99 -17.76 -6.40
N ALA A 71 -26.67 -18.77 -6.93
CA ALA A 71 -27.60 -18.63 -8.05
C ALA A 71 -28.88 -17.83 -7.70
N ASP A 72 -29.19 -17.69 -6.42
CA ASP A 72 -30.38 -16.95 -5.95
C ASP A 72 -30.08 -15.45 -5.76
N VAL A 73 -28.81 -15.04 -5.82
CA VAL A 73 -28.40 -13.63 -5.68
C VAL A 73 -28.91 -12.80 -6.86
N ARG A 74 -29.60 -11.72 -6.55
CA ARG A 74 -30.19 -10.77 -7.53
C ARG A 74 -29.47 -9.43 -7.50
N THR A 75 -29.70 -8.63 -8.53
CA THR A 75 -29.11 -7.29 -8.65
C THR A 75 -29.41 -6.39 -7.44
N HIS A 76 -30.61 -6.48 -6.86
CA HIS A 76 -30.96 -5.71 -5.67
C HIS A 76 -30.16 -6.10 -4.42
N ASP A 77 -29.73 -7.37 -4.32
CA ASP A 77 -28.86 -7.82 -3.22
C ASP A 77 -27.48 -7.20 -3.34
N ILE A 78 -26.95 -7.12 -4.56
CA ILE A 78 -25.68 -6.44 -4.85
C ILE A 78 -25.76 -4.94 -4.49
N GLN A 79 -26.87 -4.27 -4.83
CA GLN A 79 -27.11 -2.87 -4.45
C GLN A 79 -27.20 -2.70 -2.93
N SER A 80 -27.92 -3.58 -2.25
CA SER A 80 -28.04 -3.57 -0.79
C SER A 80 -26.71 -3.84 -0.09
N PHE A 81 -25.88 -4.72 -0.65
CA PHE A 81 -24.51 -4.93 -0.15
C PHE A 81 -23.63 -3.70 -0.37
N TYR A 82 -23.74 -3.04 -1.53
CA TYR A 82 -23.03 -1.77 -1.80
C TYR A 82 -23.38 -0.70 -0.75
N THR A 83 -24.66 -0.53 -0.45
CA THR A 83 -25.11 0.40 0.61
C THR A 83 -24.52 0.00 1.96
N TYR A 84 -24.60 -1.29 2.32
CA TYR A 84 -24.02 -1.81 3.57
C TYR A 84 -22.53 -1.47 3.71
N ILE A 85 -21.70 -1.74 2.69
CA ILE A 85 -20.25 -1.47 2.78
C ILE A 85 -19.92 0.02 2.71
N SER A 86 -20.78 0.84 2.10
CA SER A 86 -20.59 2.30 2.06
C SER A 86 -20.85 2.96 3.41
N ASP A 87 -21.79 2.43 4.17
CA ASP A 87 -22.25 3.02 5.44
C ASP A 87 -21.58 2.40 6.67
N ARG A 88 -21.07 1.17 6.55
CA ARG A 88 -20.48 0.50 7.70
C ARG A 88 -19.21 1.20 8.22
N PRO A 89 -19.04 1.24 9.56
CA PRO A 89 -17.88 1.90 10.17
C PRO A 89 -16.57 1.22 9.77
N ASN A 90 -15.53 2.03 9.57
CA ASN A 90 -14.17 1.56 9.42
C ASN A 90 -13.60 1.16 10.79
N LYS A 91 -12.91 -0.01 10.86
CA LYS A 91 -12.29 -0.48 12.11
C LYS A 91 -11.17 0.41 12.65
N LYS A 92 -10.53 1.21 11.80
CA LYS A 92 -9.35 2.02 12.17
C LYS A 92 -9.68 3.46 12.48
N ASN A 93 -10.68 4.03 11.81
CA ASN A 93 -11.05 5.44 11.93
C ASN A 93 -12.55 5.52 12.24
N GLN A 94 -12.97 6.55 12.97
CA GLN A 94 -14.38 6.82 13.28
C GLN A 94 -15.13 7.35 12.03
N GLY A 95 -15.22 6.57 10.98
CA GLY A 95 -15.87 6.96 9.73
C GLY A 95 -16.22 5.75 8.87
N SER A 96 -16.87 5.97 7.74
CA SER A 96 -17.15 4.95 6.73
C SER A 96 -15.87 4.51 6.00
N LEU A 97 -15.99 3.49 5.16
CA LEU A 97 -14.90 3.10 4.25
C LEU A 97 -14.64 4.21 3.21
N SER A 98 -13.38 4.33 2.79
CA SER A 98 -13.08 5.20 1.66
C SER A 98 -13.76 4.70 0.39
N ALA A 99 -14.18 5.62 -0.49
CA ALA A 99 -14.76 5.29 -1.80
C ALA A 99 -13.89 4.31 -2.60
N LYS A 100 -12.56 4.45 -2.51
CA LYS A 100 -11.60 3.52 -3.12
C LYS A 100 -11.69 2.11 -2.55
N THR A 101 -11.85 1.97 -1.25
CA THR A 101 -11.98 0.67 -0.59
C THR A 101 -13.31 0.01 -1.00
N THR A 102 -14.41 0.76 -0.95
CA THR A 102 -15.73 0.31 -1.40
C THR A 102 -15.70 -0.15 -2.85
N PHE A 103 -15.13 0.65 -3.75
CA PHE A 103 -14.93 0.27 -5.16
C PHE A 103 -14.14 -1.04 -5.30
N ASN A 104 -13.04 -1.20 -4.57
CA ASN A 104 -12.22 -2.41 -4.64
C ASN A 104 -12.94 -3.65 -4.14
N ILE A 105 -13.81 -3.53 -3.12
CA ILE A 105 -14.66 -4.62 -2.64
C ILE A 105 -15.68 -5.00 -3.72
N MET A 106 -16.41 -4.02 -4.27
CA MET A 106 -17.40 -4.27 -5.32
C MET A 106 -16.78 -4.84 -6.60
N LYS A 107 -15.60 -4.35 -6.99
CA LYS A 107 -14.84 -4.94 -8.11
C LYS A 107 -14.48 -6.40 -7.84
N THR A 108 -14.18 -6.76 -6.60
CA THR A 108 -13.89 -8.15 -6.24
C THR A 108 -15.13 -9.04 -6.34
N VAL A 109 -16.28 -8.55 -5.90
CA VAL A 109 -17.57 -9.24 -6.05
C VAL A 109 -17.89 -9.40 -7.54
N SER A 110 -17.75 -8.35 -8.34
CA SER A 110 -17.94 -8.40 -9.79
C SER A 110 -17.04 -9.42 -10.48
N ASP A 111 -15.74 -9.45 -10.13
CA ASP A 111 -14.79 -10.42 -10.70
C ASP A 111 -15.18 -11.87 -10.34
N CYS A 112 -15.70 -12.09 -9.12
CA CYS A 112 -16.18 -13.39 -8.67
C CYS A 112 -17.40 -13.85 -9.51
N PHE A 113 -18.42 -13.01 -9.68
CA PHE A 113 -19.58 -13.36 -10.50
C PHE A 113 -19.23 -13.56 -11.98
N SER A 114 -18.28 -12.81 -12.52
CA SER A 114 -17.77 -13.05 -13.88
C SER A 114 -17.11 -14.42 -14.00
N MET A 115 -16.29 -14.80 -13.03
CA MET A 115 -15.68 -16.14 -12.97
C MET A 115 -16.74 -17.25 -12.93
N LEU A 116 -17.78 -17.12 -12.09
CA LEU A 116 -18.85 -18.10 -11.97
C LEU A 116 -19.67 -18.22 -13.27
N GLN A 117 -19.90 -17.12 -13.97
CA GLN A 117 -20.57 -17.11 -15.27
C GLN A 117 -19.72 -17.78 -16.35
N GLU A 118 -18.42 -17.49 -16.40
CA GLU A 118 -17.46 -18.14 -17.34
C GLU A 118 -17.38 -19.66 -17.10
N GLN A 119 -17.54 -20.10 -15.84
CA GLN A 119 -17.56 -21.52 -15.47
C GLN A 119 -18.93 -22.20 -15.68
N GLY A 120 -19.95 -21.43 -16.09
CA GLY A 120 -21.29 -21.95 -16.33
C GLY A 120 -22.11 -22.26 -15.06
N GLU A 121 -21.63 -21.81 -13.88
CA GLU A 121 -22.31 -22.06 -12.60
C GLU A 121 -23.51 -21.12 -12.40
N ILE A 122 -23.51 -19.97 -13.05
CA ILE A 122 -24.64 -19.04 -13.12
C ILE A 122 -24.89 -18.66 -14.58
N GLN A 123 -26.17 -18.53 -14.95
CA GLN A 123 -26.56 -18.11 -16.29
C GLN A 123 -26.53 -16.59 -16.45
N VAL A 124 -26.95 -15.87 -15.41
CA VAL A 124 -27.05 -14.40 -15.39
C VAL A 124 -26.18 -13.84 -14.31
N ASN A 125 -25.30 -12.92 -14.68
CA ASN A 125 -24.45 -12.21 -13.73
C ASN A 125 -25.20 -10.98 -13.18
N PRO A 126 -25.57 -10.96 -11.88
CA PRO A 126 -26.40 -9.89 -11.28
C PRO A 126 -25.67 -8.55 -11.18
N VAL A 127 -24.33 -8.53 -11.40
CA VAL A 127 -23.51 -7.32 -11.31
C VAL A 127 -23.42 -6.58 -12.65
N THR A 128 -23.66 -7.23 -13.77
CA THR A 128 -23.40 -6.71 -15.12
C THR A 128 -24.09 -5.37 -15.40
N VAL A 129 -25.32 -5.19 -14.88
CA VAL A 129 -26.10 -3.95 -15.10
C VAL A 129 -25.72 -2.81 -14.16
N LEU A 130 -24.86 -3.07 -13.18
CA LEU A 130 -24.45 -2.09 -12.18
C LEU A 130 -23.13 -1.44 -12.58
N LYS A 131 -23.06 -0.12 -12.41
CA LYS A 131 -21.83 0.66 -12.61
C LYS A 131 -21.37 1.20 -11.26
N PHE A 132 -20.21 0.77 -10.81
CA PHE A 132 -19.54 1.33 -9.64
C PHE A 132 -18.53 2.37 -10.13
N PRO A 133 -18.78 3.68 -9.92
CA PRO A 133 -17.87 4.71 -10.41
C PRO A 133 -16.51 4.55 -9.71
N TYR A 134 -15.45 4.56 -10.51
CA TYR A 134 -14.11 4.64 -9.95
C TYR A 134 -13.95 6.01 -9.27
N PRO A 135 -13.63 6.05 -7.98
CA PRO A 135 -13.48 7.31 -7.28
C PRO A 135 -12.34 8.10 -7.93
N ARG A 136 -12.66 9.30 -8.39
CA ARG A 136 -11.72 10.23 -8.99
C ARG A 136 -11.00 11.09 -7.94
N ASP A 137 -11.22 10.81 -6.66
CA ASP A 137 -10.52 11.49 -5.58
C ASP A 137 -9.03 11.15 -5.68
N TYR A 138 -8.35 11.94 -6.46
CA TYR A 138 -6.92 12.11 -6.32
C TYR A 138 -6.75 12.89 -5.02
N ALA A 139 -6.72 12.19 -3.88
CA ALA A 139 -6.12 12.79 -2.69
C ALA A 139 -4.76 13.31 -3.16
N GLU A 140 -4.58 14.62 -3.11
CA GLU A 140 -3.29 15.23 -3.42
C GLU A 140 -2.25 14.48 -2.60
N ARG A 141 -1.24 13.96 -3.31
CA ARG A 141 -0.19 13.20 -2.64
C ARG A 141 0.59 14.19 -1.80
N GLU A 142 0.74 13.86 -0.53
CA GLU A 142 1.59 14.63 0.35
C GLU A 142 3.02 14.65 -0.21
N ILE A 143 3.49 15.85 -0.52
CA ILE A 143 4.85 16.14 -1.00
C ILE A 143 5.48 17.04 0.06
N LEU A 144 6.63 16.63 0.56
CA LEU A 144 7.43 17.42 1.48
C LEU A 144 8.30 18.39 0.69
N THR A 145 8.47 19.61 1.20
CA THR A 145 9.43 20.57 0.67
C THR A 145 10.87 20.14 1.00
N LEU A 146 11.86 20.74 0.32
CA LEU A 146 13.28 20.51 0.64
C LEU A 146 13.61 20.91 2.09
N GLU A 147 12.99 21.97 2.58
CA GLU A 147 13.16 22.43 3.96
C GLU A 147 12.59 21.40 4.95
N GLU A 148 11.39 20.87 4.71
CA GLU A 148 10.79 19.81 5.54
C GLU A 148 11.63 18.54 5.53
N ILE A 149 12.22 18.16 4.38
CA ILE A 149 13.17 17.05 4.30
C ILE A 149 14.42 17.30 5.15
N ASN A 150 15.00 18.51 5.10
CA ASN A 150 16.14 18.85 5.94
C ASN A 150 15.78 18.79 7.42
N GLN A 151 14.63 19.32 7.83
CA GLN A 151 14.12 19.22 9.20
C GLN A 151 13.98 17.76 9.68
N LEU A 152 13.56 16.84 8.79
CA LEU A 152 13.52 15.42 9.12
C LEU A 152 14.91 14.81 9.34
N TYR A 153 15.90 15.20 8.50
CA TYR A 153 17.28 14.76 8.71
C TYR A 153 17.89 15.30 10.01
N ASP A 154 17.57 16.55 10.35
CA ASP A 154 18.04 17.19 11.61
C ASP A 154 17.35 16.58 12.84
N ALA A 155 16.12 16.10 12.71
CA ALA A 155 15.38 15.42 13.76
C ALA A 155 15.80 13.96 13.98
N CYS A 156 16.68 13.39 13.13
CA CYS A 156 17.19 12.04 13.33
C CYS A 156 18.04 11.93 14.60
N SER A 157 17.69 11.06 15.51
CA SER A 157 18.41 10.84 16.76
C SER A 157 19.66 9.98 16.60
N ASN A 158 19.81 9.26 15.48
CA ASN A 158 20.92 8.34 15.25
C ASN A 158 21.11 8.00 13.76
N VAL A 159 22.21 7.34 13.43
CA VAL A 159 22.58 6.97 12.06
C VAL A 159 21.63 5.97 11.42
N TRP A 160 20.92 5.15 12.22
CA TRP A 160 19.94 4.20 11.72
C TRP A 160 18.68 4.91 11.17
N GLU A 161 18.19 5.95 11.87
CA GLU A 161 17.08 6.79 11.39
C GLU A 161 17.46 7.55 10.12
N ARG A 162 18.69 8.10 10.07
CA ARG A 162 19.23 8.73 8.86
C ARG A 162 19.28 7.75 7.68
N ALA A 163 19.71 6.50 7.92
CA ALA A 163 19.73 5.47 6.88
C ALA A 163 18.33 5.17 6.32
N ILE A 164 17.29 5.14 7.18
CA ILE A 164 15.89 4.97 6.74
C ILE A 164 15.47 6.11 5.82
N LEU A 165 15.75 7.38 6.22
CA LEU A 165 15.44 8.54 5.38
C LEU A 165 16.21 8.51 4.07
N SER A 166 17.49 8.18 4.10
CA SER A 166 18.35 8.09 2.91
C SER A 166 17.89 7.01 1.94
N LEU A 167 17.36 5.88 2.41
CA LEU A 167 16.74 4.88 1.57
C LEU A 167 15.38 5.33 1.02
N GLY A 168 14.55 5.96 1.86
CA GLY A 168 13.20 6.39 1.47
C GLY A 168 13.19 7.60 0.55
N TYR A 169 13.90 8.66 0.92
CA TYR A 169 14.01 9.90 0.14
C TYR A 169 15.20 9.84 -0.83
N GLY A 170 16.42 9.69 -0.32
CA GLY A 170 17.63 9.79 -1.15
C GLY A 170 17.70 8.75 -2.28
N CYS A 171 17.26 7.51 -2.03
CA CYS A 171 17.17 6.46 -3.06
C CYS A 171 15.75 6.28 -3.63
N GLY A 172 14.75 6.95 -3.08
CA GLY A 172 13.37 6.83 -3.52
C GLY A 172 12.80 5.42 -3.46
N LEU A 173 13.24 4.58 -2.51
CA LEU A 173 12.79 3.20 -2.38
C LEU A 173 11.35 3.11 -1.88
N ARG A 174 10.59 2.12 -2.40
CA ARG A 174 9.34 1.71 -1.76
C ARG A 174 9.65 1.06 -0.42
N VAL A 175 8.76 1.21 0.55
CA VAL A 175 8.97 0.62 1.90
C VAL A 175 9.19 -0.89 1.85
N GLY A 176 8.48 -1.62 1.00
CA GLY A 176 8.74 -3.05 0.78
C GLY A 176 10.07 -3.35 0.07
N GLU A 177 10.63 -2.41 -0.68
CA GLU A 177 11.98 -2.54 -1.25
C GLU A 177 13.03 -2.35 -0.13
N VAL A 178 12.82 -1.38 0.78
CA VAL A 178 13.67 -1.20 1.98
C VAL A 178 13.67 -2.46 2.85
N GLU A 179 12.48 -3.03 3.10
CA GLU A 179 12.33 -4.27 3.86
C GLU A 179 13.13 -5.43 3.25
N ASN A 180 13.10 -5.59 1.91
CA ASN A 180 13.72 -6.72 1.22
C ASN A 180 15.19 -6.50 0.84
N LEU A 181 15.75 -5.33 1.14
CA LEU A 181 17.13 -4.99 0.81
C LEU A 181 18.12 -5.89 1.56
N LYS A 182 19.11 -6.41 0.84
CA LYS A 182 20.18 -7.22 1.39
C LYS A 182 21.51 -6.46 1.43
N ILE A 183 22.47 -6.95 2.21
CA ILE A 183 23.81 -6.36 2.32
C ILE A 183 24.49 -6.26 0.95
N GLU A 184 24.39 -7.30 0.13
CA GLU A 184 24.97 -7.36 -1.20
C GLU A 184 24.34 -6.41 -2.22
N ASP A 185 23.13 -5.90 -1.92
CA ASP A 185 22.44 -4.92 -2.77
C ASP A 185 23.01 -3.49 -2.59
N ILE A 186 23.73 -3.22 -1.51
CA ILE A 186 24.33 -1.92 -1.22
C ILE A 186 25.80 -1.93 -1.59
N ARG A 187 26.12 -1.26 -2.69
CA ARG A 187 27.49 -1.13 -3.20
C ARG A 187 28.06 0.24 -2.83
N LEU A 188 28.55 0.36 -1.58
CA LEU A 188 29.00 1.64 -1.02
C LEU A 188 30.13 2.28 -1.83
N ARG A 189 31.11 1.49 -2.30
CA ARG A 189 32.26 1.99 -3.09
C ARG A 189 31.81 2.53 -4.45
N GLU A 190 30.87 1.86 -5.11
CA GLU A 190 30.30 2.22 -6.40
C GLU A 190 29.21 3.30 -6.27
N LYS A 191 28.76 3.58 -5.05
CA LYS A 191 27.63 4.45 -4.71
C LYS A 191 26.34 4.06 -5.46
N ILE A 192 26.00 2.77 -5.41
CA ILE A 192 24.83 2.20 -6.09
C ILE A 192 24.03 1.32 -5.13
N VAL A 193 22.72 1.47 -5.16
CA VAL A 193 21.75 0.51 -4.56
C VAL A 193 21.13 -0.32 -5.68
N ILE A 194 21.15 -1.64 -5.53
CA ILE A 194 20.50 -2.56 -6.47
C ILE A 194 19.18 -3.02 -5.89
N VAL A 195 18.09 -2.73 -6.59
CA VAL A 195 16.76 -3.23 -6.22
C VAL A 195 16.44 -4.44 -7.07
N THR A 196 16.34 -5.61 -6.43
CA THR A 196 16.08 -6.90 -7.08
C THR A 196 14.62 -7.34 -7.00
N SER A 197 13.83 -6.78 -6.05
CA SER A 197 12.48 -7.22 -5.70
C SER A 197 11.41 -6.13 -5.92
N GLY A 198 11.45 -5.42 -7.05
CA GLY A 198 10.43 -4.42 -7.40
C GLY A 198 9.11 -5.05 -7.91
N LYS A 199 8.04 -4.23 -8.01
CA LYS A 199 6.78 -4.64 -8.67
C LYS A 199 7.09 -5.08 -10.11
N GLY A 200 6.80 -6.35 -10.45
CA GLY A 200 7.12 -6.94 -11.75
C GLY A 200 8.52 -7.54 -11.85
N ASN A 201 9.22 -7.76 -10.74
CA ASN A 201 10.54 -8.41 -10.64
C ASN A 201 11.64 -7.78 -11.53
N LYS A 202 11.53 -6.47 -11.82
CA LYS A 202 12.52 -5.76 -12.64
C LYS A 202 13.66 -5.25 -11.73
N ARG A 203 14.87 -5.72 -12.05
CA ARG A 203 16.11 -5.24 -11.41
C ARG A 203 16.42 -3.83 -11.89
N ARG A 204 16.80 -2.93 -10.96
CA ARG A 204 17.31 -1.60 -11.29
C ARG A 204 18.46 -1.21 -10.36
N ALA A 205 19.37 -0.41 -10.88
CA ALA A 205 20.44 0.23 -10.13
C ALA A 205 20.07 1.70 -9.85
N ILE A 206 20.25 2.14 -8.61
CA ILE A 206 19.95 3.50 -8.16
C ILE A 206 21.25 4.14 -7.72
N PRO A 207 21.71 5.23 -8.37
CA PRO A 207 22.89 5.96 -7.92
C PRO A 207 22.59 6.66 -6.58
N MET A 208 23.57 6.66 -5.68
CA MET A 208 23.53 7.37 -4.41
C MET A 208 24.31 8.69 -4.50
N SER A 209 23.75 9.75 -3.96
CA SER A 209 24.54 10.96 -3.69
C SER A 209 25.63 10.68 -2.64
N PRO A 210 26.69 11.52 -2.56
CA PRO A 210 27.72 11.35 -1.54
C PRO A 210 27.17 11.35 -0.11
N GLY A 211 26.12 12.16 0.17
CA GLY A 211 25.44 12.20 1.46
C GLY A 211 24.74 10.89 1.80
N VAL A 212 23.96 10.36 0.87
CA VAL A 212 23.27 9.06 1.01
C VAL A 212 24.29 7.93 1.24
N ALA A 213 25.37 7.89 0.44
CA ALA A 213 26.39 6.87 0.60
C ALA A 213 27.07 6.93 1.98
N ARG A 214 27.30 8.14 2.52
CA ARG A 214 27.81 8.35 3.87
C ARG A 214 26.85 7.84 4.93
N ASP A 215 25.58 8.24 4.88
CA ASP A 215 24.58 7.81 5.86
C ASP A 215 24.44 6.28 5.90
N LEU A 216 24.45 5.61 4.74
CA LEU A 216 24.38 4.14 4.67
C LEU A 216 25.68 3.48 5.14
N SER A 217 26.83 4.09 4.88
CA SER A 217 28.13 3.64 5.36
C SER A 217 28.22 3.73 6.89
N ASP A 218 27.82 4.87 7.46
CA ASP A 218 27.81 5.09 8.91
C ASP A 218 26.90 4.11 9.62
N TYR A 219 25.72 3.85 9.07
CA TYR A 219 24.84 2.81 9.60
C TYR A 219 25.51 1.43 9.54
N TYR A 220 26.04 1.04 8.38
CA TYR A 220 26.56 -0.30 8.15
C TYR A 220 27.80 -0.61 9.01
N PHE A 221 28.77 0.31 9.06
CA PHE A 221 30.04 0.08 9.76
C PHE A 221 30.01 0.44 11.24
N ASN A 222 29.18 1.43 11.65
CA ASN A 222 29.25 1.97 13.00
C ASN A 222 28.05 1.60 13.88
N HIS A 223 26.94 1.08 13.29
CA HIS A 223 25.73 0.83 14.08
C HIS A 223 25.12 -0.55 13.86
N ARG A 224 25.15 -1.09 12.64
CA ARG A 224 24.48 -2.34 12.32
C ARG A 224 24.93 -3.50 13.19
N ASP A 225 26.21 -3.61 13.52
CA ASP A 225 26.76 -4.68 14.33
C ASP A 225 26.19 -4.70 15.77
N THR A 226 25.83 -3.54 16.30
CA THR A 226 25.16 -3.47 17.62
C THR A 226 23.78 -4.16 17.62
N MET A 227 23.14 -4.28 16.46
CA MET A 227 21.85 -4.92 16.29
C MET A 227 21.96 -6.43 16.05
N THR A 228 23.11 -6.95 15.65
CA THR A 228 23.32 -8.38 15.38
C THR A 228 23.31 -9.23 16.66
N THR A 229 23.43 -8.62 17.82
CA THR A 229 23.28 -9.29 19.12
C THR A 229 21.82 -9.48 19.54
N GLY A 230 20.87 -8.97 18.76
CA GLY A 230 19.44 -9.05 19.04
C GLY A 230 18.91 -10.48 18.90
N LYS A 231 17.87 -10.81 19.68
CA LYS A 231 17.30 -12.16 19.76
C LYS A 231 16.68 -12.69 18.46
N ASP A 232 16.32 -11.79 17.54
CA ASP A 232 15.69 -12.14 16.26
C ASP A 232 16.71 -12.09 15.10
N TYR A 233 18.02 -11.91 15.41
CA TYR A 233 19.06 -11.86 14.38
C TYR A 233 19.22 -13.22 13.70
N ASN A 234 19.27 -13.18 12.38
CA ASN A 234 19.57 -14.32 11.54
C ASN A 234 20.58 -13.91 10.45
N GLU A 235 21.79 -14.39 10.55
CA GLU A 235 22.86 -14.10 9.60
C GLU A 235 22.52 -14.54 8.18
N GLN A 236 21.78 -15.64 8.02
CA GLN A 236 21.38 -16.19 6.73
C GLN A 236 20.37 -15.28 6.00
N ASP A 237 19.61 -14.44 6.72
CA ASP A 237 18.66 -13.52 6.12
C ASP A 237 19.34 -12.40 5.31
N ARG A 238 20.61 -12.08 5.62
CA ARG A 238 21.42 -11.07 4.92
C ARG A 238 20.73 -9.69 4.83
N ALA A 239 19.73 -9.41 5.67
CA ALA A 239 19.02 -8.14 5.66
C ALA A 239 19.97 -6.95 5.87
N PHE A 240 19.88 -5.92 5.02
CA PHE A 240 20.68 -4.72 5.22
C PHE A 240 20.18 -3.92 6.42
N MET A 241 18.88 -3.59 6.46
CA MET A 241 18.28 -2.88 7.58
C MET A 241 17.75 -3.85 8.64
N LEU A 242 18.21 -3.70 9.86
CA LEU A 242 17.75 -4.46 11.02
C LEU A 242 16.83 -3.61 11.91
N ASN A 243 15.97 -4.26 12.66
CA ASN A 243 15.19 -3.65 13.74
C ASN A 243 15.94 -3.80 15.08
N ASN A 244 15.44 -3.16 16.15
CA ASN A 244 16.07 -3.15 17.47
C ASN A 244 16.19 -4.55 18.12
N ARG A 245 15.60 -5.60 17.52
CA ARG A 245 15.69 -6.98 17.99
C ARG A 245 16.61 -7.82 17.11
N GLY A 246 17.28 -7.20 16.13
CA GLY A 246 18.18 -7.85 15.20
C GLY A 246 17.51 -8.49 13.98
N GLY A 247 16.19 -8.59 13.94
CA GLY A 247 15.49 -9.12 12.79
C GLY A 247 15.36 -8.07 11.67
N ARG A 248 14.91 -8.51 10.49
CA ARG A 248 14.66 -7.65 9.32
C ARG A 248 13.71 -6.50 9.66
N LEU A 249 14.06 -5.28 9.23
CA LEU A 249 13.21 -4.11 9.39
C LEU A 249 11.95 -4.24 8.53
N ARG A 250 10.77 -4.23 9.17
CA ARG A 250 9.48 -4.40 8.50
C ARG A 250 8.86 -3.06 8.10
N GLU A 251 8.02 -3.08 7.05
CA GLU A 251 7.32 -1.91 6.51
C GLU A 251 6.62 -1.06 7.59
N HIS A 252 5.83 -1.67 8.47
CA HIS A 252 5.12 -0.96 9.53
C HIS A 252 6.09 -0.28 10.52
N THR A 253 7.28 -0.85 10.72
CA THR A 253 8.31 -0.29 11.60
C THR A 253 8.94 0.95 10.96
N CYS A 254 9.24 0.93 9.65
CA CYS A 254 9.72 2.11 8.93
C CYS A 254 8.78 3.32 9.11
N ASN A 255 7.47 3.11 8.88
CA ASN A 255 6.48 4.18 9.03
C ASN A 255 6.33 4.64 10.49
N LYS A 256 6.47 3.74 11.48
CA LYS A 256 6.47 4.11 12.90
C LYS A 256 7.63 5.06 13.25
N TYR A 257 8.83 4.76 12.78
CA TYR A 257 10.00 5.60 13.05
C TYR A 257 9.95 6.93 12.29
N LEU A 258 9.45 6.92 11.05
CA LEU A 258 9.22 8.18 10.32
C LEU A 258 8.26 9.10 11.08
N ARG A 259 7.14 8.58 11.60
CA ARG A 259 6.23 9.37 12.45
C ARG A 259 6.90 9.89 13.72
N ARG A 260 7.82 9.11 14.31
CA ARG A 260 8.60 9.56 15.47
C ARG A 260 9.53 10.72 15.09
N MET A 261 10.25 10.62 13.97
CA MET A 261 11.09 11.71 13.47
C MET A 261 10.26 12.97 13.19
N ILE A 262 9.09 12.84 12.57
CA ILE A 262 8.14 13.94 12.35
C ILE A 262 7.74 14.58 13.68
N ALA A 263 7.40 13.79 14.69
CA ALA A 263 7.04 14.29 16.02
C ALA A 263 8.20 15.01 16.73
N GLN A 264 9.46 14.73 16.35
CA GLN A 264 10.65 15.40 16.88
C GLN A 264 10.99 16.69 16.14
N THR A 265 10.41 16.95 14.96
CA THR A 265 10.52 18.26 14.32
C THR A 265 9.72 19.30 15.11
N GLN A 266 10.15 20.55 15.07
CA GLN A 266 9.38 21.67 15.64
C GLN A 266 8.33 22.23 14.67
N ASN A 267 8.01 21.49 13.61
CA ASN A 267 7.12 21.93 12.54
C ASN A 267 5.72 21.33 12.76
N GLU A 268 4.81 22.09 13.34
CA GLU A 268 3.42 21.69 13.61
C GLU A 268 2.66 21.33 12.33
N SER A 269 2.92 22.04 11.22
CA SER A 269 2.29 21.72 9.93
C SER A 269 2.70 20.34 9.44
N LEU A 270 3.96 19.95 9.61
CA LEU A 270 4.46 18.64 9.25
C LEU A 270 3.86 17.54 10.16
N GLN A 271 3.72 17.81 11.46
CA GLN A 271 3.15 16.88 12.43
C GLN A 271 1.66 16.57 12.19
N GLY A 272 0.91 17.54 11.64
CA GLY A 272 -0.53 17.40 11.35
C GLY A 272 -0.85 16.57 10.10
N ARG A 273 0.15 16.18 9.29
CA ARG A 273 -0.03 15.50 8.00
C ARG A 273 0.17 13.98 8.13
N ASP A 274 -0.56 13.18 7.32
CA ASP A 274 -0.37 11.71 7.26
C ASP A 274 0.80 11.35 6.34
N ILE A 275 2.01 11.53 6.84
CA ILE A 275 3.25 11.29 6.09
C ILE A 275 3.76 9.87 6.37
N GLY A 276 3.95 9.13 5.27
CA GLY A 276 4.56 7.81 5.27
C GLY A 276 5.75 7.72 4.32
N MET A 277 6.44 6.58 4.30
CA MET A 277 7.59 6.33 3.42
C MET A 277 7.28 6.57 1.93
N HIS A 278 6.01 6.39 1.51
CA HIS A 278 5.61 6.72 0.14
C HIS A 278 5.64 8.21 -0.17
N CYS A 279 5.39 9.08 0.83
CA CYS A 279 5.48 10.53 0.66
C CYS A 279 6.93 10.96 0.39
N LEU A 280 7.92 10.36 1.08
CA LEU A 280 9.35 10.61 0.84
C LEU A 280 9.73 10.30 -0.62
N ARG A 281 9.26 9.15 -1.12
CA ARG A 281 9.49 8.76 -2.52
C ARG A 281 8.78 9.68 -3.51
N HIS A 282 7.60 10.21 -3.19
CA HIS A 282 6.92 11.18 -4.03
C HIS A 282 7.65 12.53 -4.02
N SER A 283 8.14 12.94 -2.86
CA SER A 283 8.91 14.18 -2.71
C SER A 283 10.19 14.17 -3.54
N ILE A 284 11.00 13.11 -3.46
CA ILE A 284 12.21 13.03 -4.31
C ILE A 284 11.88 13.01 -5.81
N ALA A 285 10.78 12.33 -6.20
CA ALA A 285 10.35 12.33 -7.59
C ALA A 285 10.02 13.75 -8.09
N THR A 286 9.27 14.50 -7.28
CA THR A 286 8.92 15.90 -7.59
C THR A 286 10.15 16.78 -7.63
N HIS A 287 11.03 16.71 -6.62
CA HIS A 287 12.24 17.53 -6.55
C HIS A 287 13.20 17.26 -7.72
N LEU A 288 13.35 16.01 -8.16
CA LEU A 288 14.17 15.70 -9.33
C LEU A 288 13.58 16.32 -10.62
N ILE A 289 12.25 16.33 -10.77
CA ILE A 289 11.59 16.98 -11.91
C ILE A 289 11.76 18.51 -11.84
N GLU A 290 11.60 19.10 -10.65
CA GLU A 290 11.80 20.53 -10.40
C GLU A 290 13.23 20.98 -10.67
N GLN A 291 14.21 20.10 -10.48
CA GLN A 291 15.62 20.32 -10.83
C GLN A 291 15.90 20.08 -12.33
N GLY A 292 14.88 19.86 -13.15
CA GLY A 292 15.03 19.69 -14.59
C GLY A 292 15.45 18.30 -15.05
N ILE A 293 15.46 17.30 -14.15
CA ILE A 293 15.75 15.91 -14.56
C ILE A 293 14.62 15.39 -15.45
N PRO A 294 14.94 14.87 -16.65
CA PRO A 294 13.92 14.35 -17.57
C PRO A 294 13.04 13.28 -16.94
N LEU A 295 11.74 13.34 -17.20
CA LEU A 295 10.74 12.46 -16.60
C LEU A 295 11.07 10.96 -16.78
N ASP A 296 11.64 10.57 -17.93
CA ASP A 296 12.03 9.20 -18.18
C ASP A 296 13.19 8.73 -17.30
N GLN A 297 14.14 9.61 -16.99
CA GLN A 297 15.23 9.30 -16.05
C GLN A 297 14.67 9.17 -14.62
N VAL A 298 13.74 10.03 -14.20
CA VAL A 298 13.04 9.91 -12.91
C VAL A 298 12.25 8.62 -12.85
N ARG A 299 11.58 8.22 -13.94
CA ARG A 299 10.87 6.93 -14.04
C ARG A 299 11.82 5.74 -13.87
N GLN A 300 12.98 5.79 -14.54
CA GLN A 300 14.01 4.75 -14.44
C GLN A 300 14.57 4.66 -13.01
N PHE A 301 14.90 5.79 -12.40
CA PHE A 301 15.35 5.88 -11.00
C PHE A 301 14.34 5.26 -10.06
N LEU A 302 13.06 5.58 -10.20
CA LEU A 302 12.00 5.05 -9.35
C LEU A 302 11.56 3.62 -9.72
N GLY A 303 11.83 3.14 -10.93
CA GLY A 303 11.35 1.83 -11.41
C GLY A 303 9.83 1.79 -11.57
N HIS A 304 9.26 2.80 -12.23
CA HIS A 304 7.84 2.85 -12.57
C HIS A 304 7.59 2.05 -13.85
N SER A 305 6.70 1.05 -13.78
CA SER A 305 6.32 0.21 -14.93
C SER A 305 5.10 0.71 -15.70
N GLN A 306 4.34 1.69 -15.17
CA GLN A 306 3.10 2.20 -15.79
C GLN A 306 3.06 3.73 -15.87
N LEU A 307 2.48 4.23 -16.98
CA LEU A 307 2.28 5.66 -17.27
C LEU A 307 1.45 6.39 -16.20
N GLU A 308 0.44 5.72 -15.64
CA GLU A 308 -0.52 6.32 -14.70
C GLU A 308 0.11 6.87 -13.42
N THR A 309 1.19 6.23 -12.93
CA THR A 309 1.89 6.72 -11.73
C THR A 309 2.70 7.98 -12.02
N THR A 310 3.01 8.24 -13.28
CA THR A 310 3.87 9.36 -13.71
C THR A 310 3.03 10.56 -14.17
N GLN A 311 1.79 10.36 -14.62
CA GLN A 311 0.88 11.45 -15.00
C GLN A 311 0.54 12.39 -13.84
N GLY A 312 0.61 11.91 -12.59
CA GLY A 312 0.49 12.75 -11.40
C GLY A 312 1.62 13.79 -11.26
N TYR A 313 2.81 13.49 -11.79
CA TYR A 313 3.95 14.41 -11.74
C TYR A 313 3.98 15.41 -12.91
N THR A 314 3.40 15.07 -14.06
CA THR A 314 3.32 15.96 -15.23
C THR A 314 2.34 17.12 -15.06
N ARG A 315 1.37 17.03 -14.14
CA ARG A 315 0.48 18.15 -13.82
C ARG A 315 1.22 19.25 -13.07
N ILE A 316 2.09 18.89 -12.14
CA ILE A 316 2.91 19.84 -11.36
C ILE A 316 3.86 20.57 -12.31
N SER A 317 4.52 19.87 -13.23
CA SER A 317 5.43 20.48 -14.20
C SER A 317 4.72 21.43 -15.19
N LYS A 318 3.42 21.20 -15.52
CA LYS A 318 2.65 22.10 -16.39
C LYS A 318 2.29 23.42 -15.72
N GLU A 319 1.99 23.43 -14.42
CA GLU A 319 1.75 24.66 -13.67
C GLU A 319 3.03 25.45 -13.44
N GLN A 320 4.15 24.76 -13.22
CA GLN A 320 5.48 25.41 -13.10
C GLN A 320 5.99 25.94 -14.42
N ILE A 321 5.79 25.22 -15.54
CA ILE A 321 6.10 25.71 -16.88
C ILE A 321 5.28 26.96 -17.20
N ARG A 322 3.99 27.01 -16.82
CA ARG A 322 3.17 28.23 -16.95
C ARG A 322 3.73 29.39 -16.13
N LYS A 323 4.11 29.16 -14.87
CA LYS A 323 4.70 30.20 -14.01
C LYS A 323 6.06 30.70 -14.53
N MET A 324 6.86 29.86 -15.19
CA MET A 324 8.10 30.27 -15.84
C MET A 324 7.86 31.13 -17.10
N ILE A 325 6.79 30.81 -17.88
CA ILE A 325 6.44 31.58 -19.08
C ILE A 325 5.79 32.93 -18.70
N ASP A 326 5.06 32.99 -17.58
CA ASP A 326 4.40 34.21 -17.10
C ASP A 326 5.36 35.18 -16.34
N HIS A 327 6.65 34.85 -16.19
CA HIS A 327 7.68 35.71 -15.56
C HIS A 327 8.69 36.31 -16.54
N ASP A 328 8.54 36.10 -17.85
CA ASP A 328 9.39 36.67 -18.91
C ASP A 328 8.70 37.82 -19.68
N ASP A 329 7.67 38.49 -19.10
CA ASP A 329 7.08 39.73 -19.57
C ASP A 329 7.34 40.91 -18.60
#